data_8c12e35649cdf9762bcea5c949368ade
#
_entry.id   8c12e35649cdf9762bcea5c949368ade
#
_cell.length_a   1.000
_cell.length_b   1.000
_cell.length_c   1.000
_cell.angle_alpha   90.00
_cell.angle_beta   90.00
_cell.angle_gamma   90.00
#
_symmetry.space_group_name_H-M   'P 1'
#
loop_
_entity.id
_entity.type
_entity.pdbx_description
1 polymer ?
#
loop_
_entity_poly.entity_id
_entity_poly.type
_entity_poly.pdbx_seq_one_letter_code
_entity_poly.pdbx_strand_id
1 'polypeptide(L)'
;MTPAAGEVNPYKKCRLVALSYLPRAVLLDLDDTILDDTGSVSSCWLEACRAHRNELGIVDPITAYVSIERVREWYWSDPERHRVGRLDLAAARRKVAHLALKDVGLDDEALAGKIGDTYHELRDAGLRPFDDAIDTVEWLRASGCRLALLTNGSAQMQRSKIVRFALAGHFDTILIEGEVGFGKPDPRVYQRALELLDVAPGDTWMVGDNLEWDVAEPQRQGIYGIWIDARGSGLPQGHPVRPDRIIRKLSELRELNGGRRG
;
A
#
# COMPACT_ATOMS: atom_id res chain seq x y z
N MET A 1 -30.71 48.27 21.38
CA MET A 1 -30.46 47.22 20.33
C MET A 1 -28.97 46.88 20.35
N THR A 2 -28.64 45.80 21.04
CA THR A 2 -27.27 45.26 21.18
C THR A 2 -27.01 44.26 20.07
N PRO A 3 -25.90 44.30 19.34
CA PRO A 3 -25.61 43.30 18.32
C PRO A 3 -25.16 41.96 18.92
N ALA A 4 -25.66 40.91 18.35
CA ALA A 4 -25.44 39.51 18.74
C ALA A 4 -23.97 39.12 18.65
N ALA A 5 -23.54 38.34 19.66
CA ALA A 5 -22.23 37.71 19.70
C ALA A 5 -22.08 36.67 18.57
N GLY A 6 -21.04 36.85 17.75
CA GLY A 6 -20.71 35.91 16.69
C GLY A 6 -20.25 34.57 17.29
N GLU A 7 -20.85 33.50 16.82
CA GLU A 7 -20.45 32.11 17.08
C GLU A 7 -19.01 31.91 16.62
N VAL A 8 -18.13 31.61 17.57
CA VAL A 8 -16.75 31.19 17.29
C VAL A 8 -16.78 29.73 16.83
N ASN A 9 -16.57 29.53 15.55
CA ASN A 9 -16.43 28.22 14.97
C ASN A 9 -15.24 27.46 15.59
N PRO A 10 -15.46 26.36 16.35
CA PRO A 10 -14.41 25.63 17.04
C PRO A 10 -13.43 24.87 16.11
N TYR A 11 -13.71 24.79 14.81
CA TYR A 11 -12.86 24.10 13.83
C TYR A 11 -11.80 25.00 13.16
N LYS A 12 -11.67 26.28 13.55
CA LYS A 12 -10.68 27.21 12.99
C LYS A 12 -9.28 27.11 13.58
N LYS A 13 -8.94 26.04 14.30
CA LYS A 13 -7.56 25.75 14.75
C LYS A 13 -7.02 24.43 14.19
N CYS A 14 -7.24 24.15 12.91
CA CYS A 14 -6.30 23.28 12.22
C CYS A 14 -5.05 24.12 11.94
N ARG A 15 -4.03 23.97 12.77
CA ARG A 15 -2.70 24.52 12.53
C ARG A 15 -2.18 23.84 11.24
N LEU A 16 -2.25 24.53 10.12
CA LEU A 16 -1.28 24.38 9.05
C LEU A 16 0.08 24.80 9.63
N VAL A 17 0.71 23.91 10.38
CA VAL A 17 2.13 24.03 10.67
C VAL A 17 2.79 23.70 9.35
N ALA A 18 3.21 24.72 8.61
CA ALA A 18 4.14 24.53 7.52
C ALA A 18 5.36 23.82 8.14
N LEU A 19 5.51 22.52 7.85
CA LEU A 19 6.70 21.77 8.26
C LEU A 19 7.87 22.40 7.53
N SER A 20 8.71 23.11 8.26
CA SER A 20 9.89 23.80 7.71
C SER A 20 11.16 22.94 7.85
N TYR A 21 11.03 21.66 8.21
CA TYR A 21 12.16 20.75 8.41
C TYR A 21 11.76 19.29 8.10
N LEU A 22 12.74 18.53 7.69
CA LEU A 22 12.60 17.08 7.54
C LEU A 22 12.42 16.41 8.91
N PRO A 23 11.68 15.30 9.00
CA PRO A 23 11.56 14.51 10.21
C PRO A 23 12.88 13.82 10.55
N ARG A 24 13.02 13.36 11.78
CA ARG A 24 14.16 12.51 12.16
C ARG A 24 14.07 11.12 11.54
N ALA A 25 12.86 10.64 11.28
CA ALA A 25 12.64 9.36 10.62
C ALA A 25 11.48 9.39 9.64
N VAL A 26 11.57 8.51 8.63
CA VAL A 26 10.47 8.22 7.70
C VAL A 26 10.23 6.72 7.67
N LEU A 27 9.00 6.32 7.97
CA LEU A 27 8.48 4.98 7.78
C LEU A 27 7.84 4.94 6.39
N LEU A 28 8.23 3.98 5.57
CA LEU A 28 7.75 3.84 4.19
C LEU A 28 7.05 2.49 4.03
N ASP A 29 5.89 2.50 3.38
CA ASP A 29 5.31 1.29 2.83
C ASP A 29 6.05 0.86 1.56
N LEU A 30 5.84 -0.38 1.10
CA LEU A 30 6.50 -0.95 -0.07
C LEU A 30 5.61 -0.92 -1.31
N ASP A 31 4.47 -1.63 -1.26
CA ASP A 31 3.62 -1.88 -2.42
C ASP A 31 2.70 -0.68 -2.68
N ASP A 32 2.61 -0.22 -3.92
CA ASP A 32 1.93 1.01 -4.34
C ASP A 32 2.46 2.31 -3.69
N THR A 33 3.62 2.21 -3.05
CA THR A 33 4.35 3.34 -2.46
C THR A 33 5.75 3.49 -3.06
N ILE A 34 6.59 2.47 -2.93
CA ILE A 34 7.92 2.38 -3.57
C ILE A 34 7.82 1.59 -4.87
N LEU A 35 7.04 0.49 -4.87
CA LEU A 35 6.83 -0.39 -6.01
C LEU A 35 5.42 -0.20 -6.58
N ASP A 36 5.32 -0.06 -7.91
CA ASP A 36 4.04 -0.07 -8.65
C ASP A 36 3.52 -1.51 -8.73
N ASP A 37 2.74 -1.92 -7.72
CA ASP A 37 2.21 -3.28 -7.62
C ASP A 37 0.81 -3.41 -8.25
N THR A 38 -0.13 -2.49 -8.03
CA THR A 38 -1.52 -2.68 -8.47
C THR A 38 -1.83 -2.18 -9.87
N GLY A 39 -0.91 -1.50 -10.55
CA GLY A 39 -1.17 -0.87 -11.87
C GLY A 39 -1.64 -1.81 -12.98
N SER A 40 -1.37 -3.10 -12.86
CA SER A 40 -1.67 -4.10 -13.90
C SER A 40 -2.63 -5.22 -13.45
N VAL A 41 -3.28 -5.10 -12.28
CA VAL A 41 -4.12 -6.19 -11.71
C VAL A 41 -5.15 -6.70 -12.71
N SER A 42 -6.03 -5.83 -13.21
CA SER A 42 -7.13 -6.23 -14.09
C SER A 42 -6.64 -6.74 -15.43
N SER A 43 -5.62 -6.11 -16.01
CA SER A 43 -5.03 -6.58 -17.28
C SER A 43 -4.35 -7.94 -17.15
N CYS A 44 -3.65 -8.21 -16.05
CA CYS A 44 -3.03 -9.51 -15.80
C CYS A 44 -4.06 -10.63 -15.61
N TRP A 45 -5.18 -10.37 -14.92
CA TRP A 45 -6.25 -11.37 -14.82
C TRP A 45 -6.88 -11.68 -16.18
N LEU A 46 -7.17 -10.65 -16.98
CA LEU A 46 -7.71 -10.85 -18.32
C LEU A 46 -6.75 -11.64 -19.20
N GLU A 47 -5.46 -11.31 -19.16
CA GLU A 47 -4.44 -12.01 -19.95
C GLU A 47 -4.24 -13.46 -19.47
N ALA A 48 -4.27 -13.72 -18.17
CA ALA A 48 -4.26 -15.07 -17.63
C ALA A 48 -5.45 -15.92 -18.14
N CYS A 49 -6.66 -15.35 -18.18
CA CYS A 49 -7.81 -16.02 -18.76
C CYS A 49 -7.63 -16.29 -20.27
N ARG A 50 -7.06 -15.33 -21.01
CA ARG A 50 -6.78 -15.48 -22.44
C ARG A 50 -5.75 -16.56 -22.73
N ALA A 51 -4.69 -16.65 -21.92
CA ALA A 51 -3.66 -17.67 -22.05
C ALA A 51 -4.23 -19.10 -21.93
N HIS A 52 -5.30 -19.28 -21.14
CA HIS A 52 -5.97 -20.56 -20.93
C HIS A 52 -7.28 -20.72 -21.70
N ARG A 53 -7.49 -19.96 -22.78
CA ARG A 53 -8.73 -19.96 -23.58
C ARG A 53 -9.17 -21.36 -23.99
N ASN A 54 -8.24 -22.20 -24.44
CA ASN A 54 -8.58 -23.57 -24.93
C ASN A 54 -9.06 -24.46 -23.77
N GLU A 55 -8.54 -24.28 -22.57
CA GLU A 55 -8.91 -25.06 -21.38
C GLU A 55 -10.24 -24.57 -20.78
N LEU A 56 -10.58 -23.28 -20.95
CA LEU A 56 -11.89 -22.73 -20.59
C LEU A 56 -13.05 -23.29 -21.41
N GLY A 57 -12.77 -23.91 -22.57
CA GLY A 57 -13.78 -24.56 -23.40
C GLY A 57 -14.84 -23.61 -23.93
N ILE A 58 -16.08 -23.76 -23.48
CA ILE A 58 -17.21 -22.90 -23.87
C ILE A 58 -17.27 -21.57 -23.11
N VAL A 59 -16.52 -21.44 -22.00
CA VAL A 59 -16.48 -20.20 -21.22
C VAL A 59 -15.57 -19.20 -21.93
N ASP A 60 -16.12 -18.06 -22.30
CA ASP A 60 -15.33 -16.98 -22.89
C ASP A 60 -14.35 -16.39 -21.86
N PRO A 61 -13.07 -16.11 -22.20
CA PRO A 61 -12.10 -15.53 -21.30
C PRO A 61 -12.54 -14.21 -20.64
N ILE A 62 -13.35 -13.39 -21.32
CA ILE A 62 -13.88 -12.16 -20.73
C ILE A 62 -14.92 -12.49 -19.66
N THR A 63 -15.76 -13.50 -19.89
CA THR A 63 -16.74 -13.97 -18.90
C THR A 63 -16.04 -14.51 -17.64
N ALA A 64 -15.00 -15.32 -17.80
CA ALA A 64 -14.18 -15.80 -16.69
C ALA A 64 -13.52 -14.61 -15.93
N TYR A 65 -12.93 -13.66 -16.65
CA TYR A 65 -12.33 -12.46 -16.07
C TYR A 65 -13.33 -11.61 -15.28
N VAL A 66 -14.51 -11.35 -15.83
CA VAL A 66 -15.55 -10.55 -15.13
C VAL A 66 -15.99 -11.25 -13.83
N SER A 67 -16.11 -12.58 -13.84
CA SER A 67 -16.38 -13.34 -12.61
C SER A 67 -15.21 -13.24 -11.62
N ILE A 68 -13.96 -13.31 -12.09
CA ILE A 68 -12.77 -13.14 -11.24
C ILE A 68 -12.77 -11.77 -10.57
N GLU A 69 -13.04 -10.68 -11.30
CA GLU A 69 -13.10 -9.33 -10.71
C GLU A 69 -14.14 -9.23 -9.59
N ARG A 70 -15.34 -9.77 -9.80
CA ARG A 70 -16.40 -9.78 -8.79
C ARG A 70 -16.00 -10.60 -7.55
N VAL A 71 -15.46 -11.82 -7.75
CA VAL A 71 -15.03 -12.70 -6.65
C VAL A 71 -13.83 -12.08 -5.91
N ARG A 72 -12.91 -11.45 -6.63
CA ARG A 72 -11.75 -10.76 -6.07
C ARG A 72 -12.19 -9.61 -5.17
N GLU A 73 -13.12 -8.77 -5.63
CA GLU A 73 -13.68 -7.67 -4.82
C GLU A 73 -14.32 -8.20 -3.54
N TRP A 74 -15.17 -9.22 -3.65
CA TRP A 74 -15.75 -9.88 -2.49
C TRP A 74 -14.69 -10.51 -1.56
N TYR A 75 -13.65 -11.15 -2.11
CA TYR A 75 -12.62 -11.82 -1.31
C TYR A 75 -11.83 -10.83 -0.47
N TRP A 76 -11.40 -9.73 -1.06
CA TRP A 76 -10.56 -8.73 -0.41
C TRP A 76 -11.32 -7.69 0.42
N SER A 77 -12.64 -7.61 0.32
CA SER A 77 -13.46 -6.70 1.13
C SER A 77 -13.63 -7.13 2.59
N ASP A 78 -13.44 -8.41 2.90
CA ASP A 78 -13.53 -8.93 4.26
C ASP A 78 -12.18 -8.85 4.97
N PRO A 79 -12.09 -8.22 6.14
CA PRO A 79 -10.81 -8.01 6.83
C PRO A 79 -10.07 -9.30 7.19
N GLU A 80 -10.78 -10.37 7.55
CA GLU A 80 -10.16 -11.63 7.94
C GLU A 80 -9.67 -12.42 6.70
N ARG A 81 -10.45 -12.49 5.63
CA ARG A 81 -9.98 -13.07 4.36
C ARG A 81 -8.77 -12.32 3.83
N HIS A 82 -8.80 -10.99 3.94
CA HIS A 82 -7.67 -10.14 3.55
C HIS A 82 -6.42 -10.44 4.39
N ARG A 83 -6.56 -10.51 5.71
CA ARG A 83 -5.46 -10.81 6.63
C ARG A 83 -4.81 -12.17 6.35
N VAL A 84 -5.61 -13.21 6.15
CA VAL A 84 -5.12 -14.55 5.83
C VAL A 84 -4.54 -14.62 4.43
N GLY A 85 -5.27 -14.07 3.44
CA GLY A 85 -4.90 -14.17 2.03
C GLY A 85 -3.62 -13.44 1.67
N ARG A 86 -3.30 -12.32 2.34
CA ARG A 86 -2.05 -11.59 2.06
C ARG A 86 -0.80 -12.32 2.54
N LEU A 87 -0.94 -13.26 3.49
CA LEU A 87 0.17 -14.10 3.95
C LEU A 87 0.45 -15.28 3.02
N ASP A 88 -0.54 -15.66 2.19
CA ASP A 88 -0.39 -16.66 1.12
C ASP A 88 -1.16 -16.20 -0.13
N LEU A 89 -0.58 -15.25 -0.86
CA LEU A 89 -1.20 -14.68 -2.06
C LEU A 89 -1.38 -15.73 -3.18
N ALA A 90 -0.52 -16.73 -3.26
CA ALA A 90 -0.64 -17.77 -4.27
C ALA A 90 -1.92 -18.61 -4.03
N ALA A 91 -2.12 -19.08 -2.81
CA ALA A 91 -3.34 -19.81 -2.44
C ALA A 91 -4.59 -18.93 -2.57
N ALA A 92 -4.53 -17.64 -2.15
CA ALA A 92 -5.65 -16.71 -2.28
C ALA A 92 -6.04 -16.49 -3.75
N ARG A 93 -5.08 -16.30 -4.64
CA ARG A 93 -5.29 -16.11 -6.09
C ARG A 93 -5.91 -17.34 -6.75
N ARG A 94 -5.40 -18.55 -6.45
CA ARG A 94 -5.98 -19.81 -6.92
C ARG A 94 -7.41 -19.97 -6.42
N LYS A 95 -7.68 -19.66 -5.15
CA LYS A 95 -9.02 -19.71 -4.58
C LYS A 95 -9.98 -18.73 -5.24
N VAL A 96 -9.56 -17.51 -5.49
CA VAL A 96 -10.36 -16.52 -6.23
C VAL A 96 -10.69 -17.03 -7.64
N ALA A 97 -9.69 -17.55 -8.37
CA ALA A 97 -9.91 -18.12 -9.69
C ALA A 97 -10.88 -19.31 -9.65
N HIS A 98 -10.72 -20.24 -8.71
CA HIS A 98 -11.60 -21.40 -8.59
C HIS A 98 -13.05 -21.01 -8.29
N LEU A 99 -13.28 -20.14 -7.33
CA LEU A 99 -14.62 -19.65 -7.03
C LEU A 99 -15.26 -18.94 -8.23
N ALA A 100 -14.47 -18.17 -8.97
CA ALA A 100 -14.94 -17.46 -10.16
C ALA A 100 -15.29 -18.41 -11.32
N LEU A 101 -14.47 -19.43 -11.57
CA LEU A 101 -14.76 -20.44 -12.59
C LEU A 101 -16.02 -21.23 -12.23
N LYS A 102 -16.15 -21.64 -10.97
CA LYS A 102 -17.36 -22.34 -10.47
C LYS A 102 -18.63 -21.52 -10.69
N ASP A 103 -18.56 -20.23 -10.53
CA ASP A 103 -19.66 -19.28 -10.68
C ASP A 103 -20.14 -19.16 -12.15
N VAL A 104 -19.27 -19.45 -13.11
CA VAL A 104 -19.60 -19.51 -14.53
C VAL A 104 -19.82 -20.94 -15.04
N GLY A 105 -20.02 -21.91 -14.11
CA GLY A 105 -20.37 -23.30 -14.41
C GLY A 105 -19.18 -24.22 -14.71
N LEU A 106 -17.96 -23.81 -14.43
CA LEU A 106 -16.74 -24.59 -14.65
C LEU A 106 -16.05 -24.91 -13.31
N ASP A 107 -16.37 -26.06 -12.71
CA ASP A 107 -15.78 -26.52 -11.44
C ASP A 107 -14.47 -27.29 -11.73
N ASP A 108 -13.40 -26.57 -12.07
CA ASP A 108 -12.07 -27.12 -12.39
C ASP A 108 -11.00 -26.40 -11.55
N GLU A 109 -10.59 -27.06 -10.45
CA GLU A 109 -9.58 -26.53 -9.54
C GLU A 109 -8.18 -26.49 -10.17
N ALA A 110 -7.87 -27.47 -11.04
CA ALA A 110 -6.57 -27.54 -11.71
C ALA A 110 -6.39 -26.39 -12.70
N LEU A 111 -7.42 -26.08 -13.48
CA LEU A 111 -7.42 -24.93 -14.38
C LEU A 111 -7.38 -23.61 -13.60
N ALA A 112 -8.15 -23.50 -12.52
CA ALA A 112 -8.12 -22.33 -11.65
C ALA A 112 -6.72 -22.08 -11.08
N GLY A 113 -6.02 -23.17 -10.70
CA GLY A 113 -4.62 -23.13 -10.29
C GLY A 113 -3.72 -22.54 -11.35
N LYS A 114 -3.81 -23.04 -12.58
CA LYS A 114 -3.01 -22.54 -13.72
C LYS A 114 -3.28 -21.07 -14.02
N ILE A 115 -4.55 -20.64 -14.02
CA ILE A 115 -4.92 -19.22 -14.24
C ILE A 115 -4.35 -18.35 -13.12
N GLY A 116 -4.45 -18.80 -11.86
CA GLY A 116 -3.89 -18.08 -10.70
C GLY A 116 -2.36 -17.97 -10.75
N ASP A 117 -1.67 -19.01 -11.20
CA ASP A 117 -0.23 -19.03 -11.35
C ASP A 117 0.23 -18.13 -12.51
N THR A 118 -0.42 -18.22 -13.68
CA THR A 118 -0.17 -17.32 -14.81
C THR A 118 -0.39 -15.85 -14.42
N TYR A 119 -1.46 -15.55 -13.69
CA TYR A 119 -1.66 -14.23 -13.15
C TYR A 119 -0.52 -13.77 -12.24
N HIS A 120 -0.03 -14.67 -11.37
CA HIS A 120 1.09 -14.36 -10.48
C HIS A 120 2.37 -14.02 -11.26
N GLU A 121 2.70 -14.81 -12.27
CA GLU A 121 3.86 -14.61 -13.14
C GLU A 121 3.79 -13.27 -13.89
N LEU A 122 2.62 -12.95 -14.47
CA LEU A 122 2.40 -11.69 -15.18
C LEU A 122 2.55 -10.48 -14.23
N ARG A 123 2.02 -10.58 -13.01
CA ARG A 123 2.16 -9.55 -11.98
C ARG A 123 3.61 -9.35 -11.57
N ASP A 124 4.31 -10.44 -11.29
CA ASP A 124 5.71 -10.39 -10.90
C ASP A 124 6.58 -9.80 -12.03
N ALA A 125 6.36 -10.22 -13.28
CA ALA A 125 7.07 -9.66 -14.43
C ALA A 125 6.86 -8.15 -14.63
N GLY A 126 5.67 -7.63 -14.29
CA GLY A 126 5.31 -6.22 -14.41
C GLY A 126 5.76 -5.35 -13.24
N LEU A 127 6.17 -5.95 -12.13
CA LEU A 127 6.54 -5.22 -10.92
C LEU A 127 7.82 -4.40 -11.12
N ARG A 128 7.76 -3.11 -10.77
CA ARG A 128 8.89 -2.18 -10.86
C ARG A 128 8.78 -1.07 -9.80
N PRO A 129 9.88 -0.43 -9.42
CA PRO A 129 9.80 0.79 -8.63
C PRO A 129 9.11 1.92 -9.40
N PHE A 130 8.42 2.82 -8.70
CA PHE A 130 8.06 4.11 -9.28
C PHE A 130 9.32 4.89 -9.67
N ASP A 131 9.24 5.66 -10.76
CA ASP A 131 10.43 6.30 -11.37
C ASP A 131 11.24 7.19 -10.42
N ASP A 132 10.58 7.80 -9.42
CA ASP A 132 11.18 8.72 -8.47
C ASP A 132 11.43 8.11 -7.08
N ALA A 133 11.06 6.85 -6.88
CA ALA A 133 11.03 6.25 -5.55
C ALA A 133 12.44 6.05 -4.97
N ILE A 134 13.31 5.39 -5.71
CA ILE A 134 14.67 5.06 -5.22
C ILE A 134 15.47 6.34 -4.97
N ASP A 135 15.48 7.26 -5.93
CA ASP A 135 16.16 8.55 -5.78
C ASP A 135 15.66 9.36 -4.58
N THR A 136 14.36 9.23 -4.26
CA THR A 136 13.78 9.92 -3.10
C THR A 136 14.18 9.27 -1.79
N VAL A 137 14.19 7.94 -1.73
CA VAL A 137 14.66 7.20 -0.55
C VAL A 137 16.14 7.51 -0.28
N GLU A 138 16.98 7.53 -1.31
CA GLU A 138 18.38 7.90 -1.20
C GLU A 138 18.56 9.34 -0.72
N TRP A 139 17.77 10.26 -1.26
CA TRP A 139 17.80 11.65 -0.84
C TRP A 139 17.39 11.83 0.64
N LEU A 140 16.34 11.15 1.12
CA LEU A 140 15.94 11.18 2.53
C LEU A 140 17.09 10.70 3.43
N ARG A 141 17.74 9.60 3.07
CA ARG A 141 18.88 9.06 3.79
C ARG A 141 20.06 10.04 3.80
N ALA A 142 20.42 10.58 2.64
CA ALA A 142 21.50 11.58 2.51
C ALA A 142 21.21 12.88 3.28
N SER A 143 19.93 13.19 3.49
CA SER A 143 19.46 14.31 4.30
C SER A 143 19.47 14.04 5.81
N GLY A 144 19.90 12.85 6.24
CA GLY A 144 20.03 12.47 7.65
C GLY A 144 18.79 11.84 8.28
N CYS A 145 17.75 11.54 7.51
CA CYS A 145 16.60 10.82 8.01
C CYS A 145 16.94 9.35 8.27
N ARG A 146 16.47 8.78 9.38
CA ARG A 146 16.44 7.33 9.61
C ARG A 146 15.26 6.74 8.85
N LEU A 147 15.45 5.57 8.22
CA LEU A 147 14.44 4.98 7.34
C LEU A 147 14.03 3.59 7.81
N ALA A 148 12.72 3.35 7.90
CA ALA A 148 12.17 2.03 8.08
C ALA A 148 11.24 1.66 6.93
N LEU A 149 11.32 0.41 6.47
CA LEU A 149 10.37 -0.19 5.55
C LEU A 149 9.37 -1.04 6.34
N LEU A 150 8.09 -0.74 6.23
CA LEU A 150 6.99 -1.47 6.89
C LEU A 150 6.08 -2.07 5.82
N THR A 151 6.11 -3.39 5.66
CA THR A 151 5.31 -4.04 4.62
C THR A 151 4.53 -5.24 5.14
N ASN A 152 3.27 -5.34 4.72
CA ASN A 152 2.42 -6.47 5.01
C ASN A 152 2.62 -7.60 3.98
N GLY A 153 2.33 -8.83 4.39
CA GLY A 153 2.40 -10.01 3.56
C GLY A 153 3.43 -11.04 4.01
N SER A 154 3.61 -12.09 3.19
CA SER A 154 4.50 -13.20 3.54
C SER A 154 5.98 -12.79 3.53
N ALA A 155 6.75 -13.37 4.44
CA ALA A 155 8.20 -13.15 4.52
C ALA A 155 8.89 -13.40 3.17
N GLN A 156 8.58 -14.54 2.55
CA GLN A 156 9.21 -14.96 1.30
C GLN A 156 8.96 -13.96 0.15
N MET A 157 7.70 -13.54 -0.05
CA MET A 157 7.36 -12.65 -1.16
C MET A 157 7.96 -11.27 -0.98
N GLN A 158 7.83 -10.69 0.22
CA GLN A 158 8.35 -9.35 0.46
C GLN A 158 9.88 -9.32 0.45
N ARG A 159 10.56 -10.35 0.98
CA ARG A 159 12.02 -10.47 0.84
C ARG A 159 12.48 -10.60 -0.61
N SER A 160 11.75 -11.36 -1.43
CA SER A 160 12.04 -11.49 -2.87
C SER A 160 11.99 -10.13 -3.57
N LYS A 161 10.96 -9.31 -3.31
CA LYS A 161 10.85 -7.94 -3.84
C LYS A 161 12.02 -7.06 -3.38
N ILE A 162 12.32 -7.07 -2.07
CA ILE A 162 13.39 -6.28 -1.46
C ILE A 162 14.77 -6.63 -2.07
N VAL A 163 15.03 -7.93 -2.27
CA VAL A 163 16.29 -8.40 -2.90
C VAL A 163 16.35 -8.02 -4.37
N ARG A 164 15.25 -8.28 -5.13
CA ARG A 164 15.17 -7.99 -6.57
C ARG A 164 15.46 -6.53 -6.89
N PHE A 165 14.97 -5.61 -6.08
CA PHE A 165 15.14 -4.17 -6.29
C PHE A 165 16.25 -3.55 -5.43
N ALA A 166 17.10 -4.37 -4.80
CA ALA A 166 18.23 -3.96 -3.98
C ALA A 166 17.88 -2.98 -2.85
N LEU A 167 16.65 -3.05 -2.30
CA LEU A 167 16.13 -2.06 -1.36
C LEU A 167 16.75 -2.13 0.03
N ALA A 168 17.27 -3.29 0.45
CA ALA A 168 17.70 -3.53 1.83
C ALA A 168 18.74 -2.50 2.33
N GLY A 169 19.65 -2.07 1.45
CA GLY A 169 20.72 -1.11 1.80
C GLY A 169 20.26 0.32 2.07
N HIS A 170 19.01 0.64 1.71
CA HIS A 170 18.47 1.99 1.89
C HIS A 170 17.81 2.21 3.26
N PHE A 171 17.50 1.14 4.00
CA PHE A 171 16.74 1.20 5.25
C PHE A 171 17.59 0.81 6.46
N ASP A 172 17.40 1.52 7.58
CA ASP A 172 18.00 1.18 8.86
C ASP A 172 17.31 -0.04 9.50
N THR A 173 16.02 -0.21 9.22
CA THR A 173 15.25 -1.39 9.63
C THR A 173 14.16 -1.74 8.62
N ILE A 174 13.82 -3.03 8.55
CA ILE A 174 12.79 -3.57 7.67
C ILE A 174 11.90 -4.48 8.50
N LEU A 175 10.61 -4.18 8.54
CA LEU A 175 9.58 -4.95 9.24
C LEU A 175 8.62 -5.55 8.23
N ILE A 176 8.64 -6.87 8.11
CA ILE A 176 7.74 -7.65 7.25
C ILE A 176 6.78 -8.41 8.15
N GLU A 177 5.46 -8.27 7.92
CA GLU A 177 4.42 -8.93 8.71
C GLU A 177 4.69 -10.42 8.92
N GLY A 178 5.03 -11.15 7.86
CA GLY A 178 5.30 -12.58 7.90
C GLY A 178 6.58 -12.97 8.69
N GLU A 179 7.44 -12.02 9.02
CA GLU A 179 8.64 -12.23 9.86
C GLU A 179 8.38 -11.90 11.33
N VAL A 180 7.72 -10.75 11.57
CA VAL A 180 7.51 -10.24 12.93
C VAL A 180 6.22 -10.75 13.58
N GLY A 181 5.31 -11.34 12.80
CA GLY A 181 4.05 -11.93 13.28
C GLY A 181 2.91 -10.93 13.47
N PHE A 182 3.11 -9.65 13.15
CA PHE A 182 2.09 -8.60 13.15
C PHE A 182 2.41 -7.58 12.07
N GLY A 183 1.37 -7.01 11.46
CA GLY A 183 1.49 -6.04 10.37
C GLY A 183 0.53 -4.89 10.53
N LYS A 184 0.62 -3.90 9.65
CA LYS A 184 -0.29 -2.76 9.63
C LYS A 184 -1.75 -3.23 9.46
N PRO A 185 -2.72 -2.69 10.20
CA PRO A 185 -2.66 -1.54 11.09
C PRO A 185 -2.40 -1.87 12.57
N ASP A 186 -1.81 -3.02 12.91
CA ASP A 186 -1.50 -3.33 14.31
C ASP A 186 -0.52 -2.28 14.87
N PRO A 187 -0.85 -1.59 15.98
CA PRO A 187 -0.01 -0.52 16.55
C PRO A 187 1.41 -0.97 16.87
N ARG A 188 1.61 -2.24 17.15
CA ARG A 188 2.93 -2.81 17.50
C ARG A 188 3.97 -2.64 16.40
N VAL A 189 3.57 -2.65 15.11
CA VAL A 189 4.53 -2.53 14.01
C VAL A 189 5.15 -1.13 13.96
N TYR A 190 4.35 -0.08 14.21
CA TYR A 190 4.86 1.31 14.23
C TYR A 190 5.70 1.55 15.48
N GLN A 191 5.23 1.10 16.66
CA GLN A 191 6.00 1.19 17.90
C GLN A 191 7.36 0.50 17.76
N ARG A 192 7.38 -0.70 17.18
CA ARG A 192 8.62 -1.43 16.93
C ARG A 192 9.57 -0.69 15.99
N ALA A 193 9.04 -0.05 14.95
CA ALA A 193 9.85 0.78 14.05
C ALA A 193 10.44 1.99 14.78
N LEU A 194 9.65 2.70 15.57
CA LEU A 194 10.10 3.85 16.36
C LEU A 194 11.19 3.46 17.38
N GLU A 195 11.02 2.33 18.06
CA GLU A 195 12.03 1.79 18.99
C GLU A 195 13.35 1.49 18.28
N LEU A 196 13.29 0.75 17.15
CA LEU A 196 14.49 0.37 16.38
C LEU A 196 15.21 1.58 15.80
N LEU A 197 14.46 2.62 15.43
CA LEU A 197 15.03 3.87 14.92
C LEU A 197 15.42 4.86 16.03
N ASP A 198 15.07 4.60 17.29
CA ASP A 198 15.29 5.50 18.43
C ASP A 198 14.79 6.93 18.16
N VAL A 199 13.51 7.04 17.80
CA VAL A 199 12.86 8.33 17.45
C VAL A 199 11.48 8.45 18.09
N ALA A 200 11.07 9.70 18.37
CA ALA A 200 9.72 9.99 18.86
C ALA A 200 8.69 9.97 17.72
N PRO A 201 7.41 9.61 18.01
CA PRO A 201 6.35 9.66 17.00
C PRO A 201 6.22 11.02 16.32
N GLY A 202 6.25 12.13 17.08
CA GLY A 202 6.11 13.49 16.57
C GLY A 202 7.24 13.97 15.65
N ASP A 203 8.39 13.27 15.65
CA ASP A 203 9.53 13.51 14.77
C ASP A 203 9.57 12.55 13.58
N THR A 204 8.47 11.84 13.31
CA THR A 204 8.40 10.76 12.34
C THR A 204 7.26 10.96 11.33
N TRP A 205 7.52 10.68 10.07
CA TRP A 205 6.50 10.57 9.04
C TRP A 205 6.24 9.10 8.71
N MET A 206 4.98 8.75 8.43
CA MET A 206 4.59 7.52 7.73
C MET A 206 4.07 7.88 6.36
N VAL A 207 4.58 7.23 5.33
CA VAL A 207 4.19 7.44 3.94
C VAL A 207 3.73 6.12 3.34
N GLY A 208 2.50 6.10 2.80
CA GLY A 208 1.96 4.92 2.13
C GLY A 208 0.63 5.21 1.43
N ASP A 209 0.14 4.21 0.71
CA ASP A 209 -1.06 4.33 -0.13
C ASP A 209 -2.37 3.99 0.60
N ASN A 210 -2.30 3.30 1.74
CA ASN A 210 -3.48 2.84 2.46
C ASN A 210 -3.89 3.83 3.55
N LEU A 211 -5.09 4.42 3.43
CA LEU A 211 -5.60 5.44 4.34
C LEU A 211 -5.71 4.97 5.80
N GLU A 212 -6.09 3.70 6.06
CA GLU A 212 -6.19 3.20 7.44
C GLU A 212 -4.83 2.79 7.98
N TRP A 213 -4.03 2.10 7.17
CA TRP A 213 -2.77 1.50 7.61
C TRP A 213 -1.61 2.49 7.64
N ASP A 214 -1.57 3.41 6.70
CA ASP A 214 -0.42 4.31 6.55
C ASP A 214 -0.72 5.75 6.99
N VAL A 215 -2.00 6.04 7.31
CA VAL A 215 -2.40 7.37 7.76
C VAL A 215 -3.12 7.32 9.11
N ALA A 216 -4.30 6.70 9.18
CA ALA A 216 -5.15 6.80 10.37
C ALA A 216 -4.50 6.18 11.61
N GLU A 217 -3.95 4.97 11.50
CA GLU A 217 -3.32 4.32 12.64
C GLU A 217 -2.00 5.02 13.06
N PRO A 218 -1.09 5.38 12.16
CA PRO A 218 0.06 6.23 12.51
C PRO A 218 -0.33 7.53 13.22
N GLN A 219 -1.36 8.23 12.75
CA GLN A 219 -1.85 9.46 13.38
C GLN A 219 -2.35 9.23 14.82
N ARG A 220 -3.02 8.09 15.10
CA ARG A 220 -3.42 7.70 16.47
C ARG A 220 -2.23 7.55 17.41
N GLN A 221 -1.07 7.26 16.86
CA GLN A 221 0.19 7.14 17.60
C GLN A 221 1.04 8.42 17.61
N GLY A 222 0.54 9.50 17.03
CA GLY A 222 1.22 10.79 16.96
C GLY A 222 2.26 10.91 15.85
N ILE A 223 2.26 9.98 14.89
CA ILE A 223 3.10 10.00 13.69
C ILE A 223 2.38 10.84 12.62
N TYR A 224 3.11 11.64 11.85
CA TYR A 224 2.56 12.42 10.74
C TYR A 224 2.25 11.52 9.55
N GLY A 225 0.98 11.41 9.17
CA GLY A 225 0.50 10.50 8.13
C GLY A 225 0.43 11.16 6.76
N ILE A 226 1.24 10.68 5.82
CA ILE A 226 1.28 11.16 4.43
C ILE A 226 0.67 10.09 3.52
N TRP A 227 -0.42 10.43 2.88
CA TRP A 227 -1.05 9.54 1.90
C TRP A 227 -0.47 9.78 0.51
N ILE A 228 0.01 8.70 -0.13
CA ILE A 228 0.41 8.73 -1.52
C ILE A 228 -0.74 8.25 -2.42
N ASP A 229 -1.30 9.17 -3.20
CA ASP A 229 -2.32 8.89 -4.24
C ASP A 229 -1.64 8.83 -5.60
N ALA A 230 -0.80 7.84 -5.82
CA ALA A 230 -0.01 7.69 -7.04
C ALA A 230 -0.86 7.63 -8.31
N ARG A 231 -2.12 7.20 -8.21
CA ARG A 231 -3.04 7.08 -9.36
C ARG A 231 -3.94 8.30 -9.54
N GLY A 232 -3.94 9.24 -8.61
CA GLY A 232 -4.76 10.45 -8.68
C GLY A 232 -6.25 10.20 -8.54
N SER A 233 -6.64 9.15 -7.81
CA SER A 233 -8.04 8.80 -7.55
C SER A 233 -8.75 9.82 -6.66
N GLY A 234 -7.99 10.55 -5.86
CA GLY A 234 -8.49 11.48 -4.86
C GLY A 234 -9.03 10.80 -3.61
N LEU A 235 -9.14 11.56 -2.53
CA LEU A 235 -9.73 11.05 -1.29
C LEU A 235 -11.22 10.73 -1.50
N PRO A 236 -11.69 9.51 -1.17
CA PRO A 236 -13.09 9.14 -1.34
C PRO A 236 -14.02 10.12 -0.62
N GLN A 237 -15.12 10.49 -1.26
CA GLN A 237 -16.07 11.44 -0.69
C GLN A 237 -16.62 10.93 0.65
N GLY A 238 -16.55 11.76 1.68
CA GLY A 238 -17.03 11.39 3.02
C GLY A 238 -16.09 10.45 3.80
N HIS A 239 -14.93 10.10 3.27
CA HIS A 239 -13.97 9.26 4.01
C HIS A 239 -13.57 9.93 5.34
N PRO A 240 -13.58 9.20 6.48
CA PRO A 240 -13.33 9.79 7.79
C PRO A 240 -11.87 10.19 8.00
N VAL A 241 -10.92 9.48 7.38
CA VAL A 241 -9.48 9.74 7.52
C VAL A 241 -9.12 11.05 6.83
N ARG A 242 -8.29 11.84 7.50
CA ARG A 242 -7.74 13.09 6.96
C ARG A 242 -6.21 13.01 7.01
N PRO A 243 -5.55 12.73 5.88
CA PRO A 243 -4.10 12.77 5.82
C PRO A 243 -3.55 14.14 6.20
N ASP A 244 -2.43 14.17 6.91
CA ASP A 244 -1.72 15.42 7.20
C ASP A 244 -1.18 16.05 5.91
N ARG A 245 -0.81 15.18 4.94
CA ARG A 245 -0.43 15.56 3.58
C ARG A 245 -0.91 14.51 2.59
N ILE A 246 -1.22 14.96 1.37
CA ILE A 246 -1.48 14.11 0.20
C ILE A 246 -0.41 14.44 -0.83
N ILE A 247 0.23 13.40 -1.37
CA ILE A 247 1.22 13.49 -2.45
C ILE A 247 0.84 12.51 -3.56
N ARG A 248 1.34 12.73 -4.78
CA ARG A 248 1.17 11.81 -5.91
C ARG A 248 2.45 11.07 -6.28
N LYS A 249 3.59 11.62 -5.84
CA LYS A 249 4.92 11.06 -6.07
C LYS A 249 5.75 11.21 -4.82
N LEU A 250 6.62 10.26 -4.56
CA LEU A 250 7.51 10.33 -3.40
C LEU A 250 8.42 11.56 -3.45
N SER A 251 8.83 12.00 -4.64
CA SER A 251 9.66 13.20 -4.83
C SER A 251 9.05 14.49 -4.27
N GLU A 252 7.72 14.57 -4.10
CA GLU A 252 7.08 15.71 -3.45
C GLU A 252 7.44 15.86 -1.96
N LEU A 253 7.99 14.81 -1.32
CA LEU A 253 8.54 14.92 0.04
C LEU A 253 9.70 15.92 0.12
N ARG A 254 10.41 16.13 -0.98
CA ARG A 254 11.51 17.12 -1.07
C ARG A 254 11.01 18.55 -0.96
N GLU A 255 9.77 18.81 -1.41
CA GLU A 255 9.14 20.14 -1.36
C GLU A 255 8.70 20.52 0.06
N LEU A 256 8.43 19.52 0.91
CA LEU A 256 8.06 19.76 2.31
C LEU A 256 9.22 20.38 3.11
N ASN A 257 10.46 20.28 2.61
CA ASN A 257 11.66 20.88 3.18
C ASN A 257 11.89 22.35 2.74
N GLY A 258 11.07 22.90 1.83
CA GLY A 258 11.34 24.17 1.13
C GLY A 258 10.97 25.45 1.90
N GLY A 259 10.64 25.42 3.18
CA GLY A 259 10.18 26.58 3.98
C GLY A 259 11.27 27.51 4.56
N ARG A 260 12.55 27.32 4.21
CA ARG A 260 13.62 28.28 4.54
C ARG A 260 14.37 28.71 3.27
N ARG A 261 13.86 29.72 2.59
CA ARG A 261 14.70 30.62 1.81
C ARG A 261 14.44 32.05 2.24
N GLY A 262 15.46 32.65 2.81
CA GLY A 262 15.60 34.07 3.02
C GLY A 262 15.21 34.58 4.37
#